data_2155e42d68e7a190516ee2787ea7eb12
#
_entry.id   2155e42d68e7a190516ee2787ea7eb12
#
_cell.length_a   1.000
_cell.length_b   1.000
_cell.length_c   1.000
_cell.angle_alpha   90.00
_cell.angle_beta   90.00
_cell.angle_gamma   90.00
#
_symmetry.space_group_name_H-M   'P 1'
#
loop_
_entity.id
_entity.type
_entity.pdbx_description
1 polymer ?
#
loop_
_entity_poly.entity_id
_entity_poly.type
_entity_poly.pdbx_seq_one_letter_code
_entity_poly.pdbx_strand_id
1 'polypeptide(L)'
;DFSDASTLLSQPKPWCMFNPHKVLESGTWYWRVRSVSKEGKELPWSKTYSFTVTDDIPQFVTPEANVFLNNIPQAYPRIYCFLNGNLEKARKKVRSNPEFENMINDSRNALGSNYTNDTKPYRQITRMAAECDNLNTAYQMLQLDVYADKMVQNVRCLLAVEPDKKVINNDFNAGELIYTLACTYENCYDRFTPQERKQMEGIIMDVLSLYYKKHMIEKEETHI
;
A
#
# COMPACT_ATOMS: atom_id res chain seq x y z
N ASP A 1 20.69 -35.32 -1.13
CA ASP A 1 21.94 -34.62 -1.26
C ASP A 1 21.68 -33.15 -1.62
N PHE A 2 22.31 -32.23 -0.89
CA PHE A 2 22.16 -30.77 -1.13
C PHE A 2 23.19 -30.24 -2.15
N SER A 3 23.86 -31.07 -2.87
CA SER A 3 24.77 -30.72 -3.96
C SER A 3 24.10 -30.78 -5.36
N ASP A 4 22.85 -31.18 -5.40
CA ASP A 4 22.06 -31.25 -6.64
C ASP A 4 21.79 -29.86 -7.24
N ALA A 5 21.72 -29.79 -8.57
CA ALA A 5 21.40 -28.56 -9.29
C ALA A 5 19.99 -28.01 -8.98
N SER A 6 19.08 -28.82 -8.44
CA SER A 6 17.77 -28.42 -7.95
C SER A 6 17.81 -27.73 -6.56
N THR A 7 18.98 -27.75 -5.88
CA THR A 7 19.12 -27.13 -4.56
C THR A 7 18.97 -25.61 -4.65
N LEU A 8 18.06 -25.05 -3.86
CA LEU A 8 17.84 -23.63 -3.73
C LEU A 8 18.69 -23.09 -2.57
N LEU A 9 19.62 -22.22 -2.86
CA LEU A 9 20.49 -21.61 -1.86
C LEU A 9 20.12 -20.13 -1.66
N SER A 10 19.81 -19.77 -0.42
CA SER A 10 19.68 -18.36 -0.02
C SER A 10 21.05 -17.74 0.21
N GLN A 11 21.24 -16.51 -0.20
CA GLN A 11 22.33 -15.69 0.34
C GLN A 11 22.11 -15.46 1.84
N PRO A 12 23.17 -15.23 2.64
CA PRO A 12 23.02 -14.87 4.05
C PRO A 12 22.05 -13.70 4.22
N LYS A 13 21.12 -13.83 5.18
CA LYS A 13 20.11 -12.82 5.48
C LYS A 13 20.03 -12.60 7.00
N PRO A 14 19.75 -11.39 7.46
CA PRO A 14 19.64 -11.09 8.88
C PRO A 14 18.37 -11.65 9.54
N TRP A 15 17.48 -12.29 8.76
CA TRP A 15 16.23 -12.90 9.24
C TRP A 15 16.11 -14.37 8.86
N CYS A 16 15.33 -15.09 9.65
CA CYS A 16 15.09 -16.52 9.48
C CYS A 16 13.95 -16.82 8.49
N MET A 17 13.93 -16.13 7.34
CA MET A 17 12.91 -16.33 6.32
C MET A 17 13.55 -16.52 4.95
N PHE A 18 13.08 -17.51 4.21
CA PHE A 18 13.45 -17.73 2.82
C PHE A 18 12.22 -17.98 1.95
N ASN A 19 12.04 -17.13 0.97
CA ASN A 19 11.04 -17.33 -0.09
C ASN A 19 11.78 -17.48 -1.43
N PRO A 20 11.70 -18.64 -2.08
CA PRO A 20 12.37 -18.87 -3.36
C PRO A 20 11.74 -18.12 -4.53
N HIS A 21 10.59 -17.47 -4.36
CA HIS A 21 9.82 -16.81 -5.40
C HIS A 21 9.55 -17.68 -6.63
N LYS A 22 9.40 -18.97 -6.43
CA LYS A 22 9.05 -19.91 -7.48
C LYS A 22 8.18 -21.03 -6.93
N VAL A 23 7.43 -21.65 -7.84
CA VAL A 23 6.64 -22.84 -7.54
C VAL A 23 7.58 -23.97 -7.18
N LEU A 24 7.27 -24.65 -6.08
CA LEU A 24 7.91 -25.91 -5.72
C LEU A 24 7.09 -27.05 -6.33
N GLU A 25 7.76 -27.97 -7.02
CA GLU A 25 7.11 -29.16 -7.58
C GLU A 25 6.58 -30.07 -6.47
N SER A 26 5.54 -30.83 -6.77
CA SER A 26 4.98 -31.82 -5.85
C SER A 26 6.02 -32.86 -5.47
N GLY A 27 6.10 -33.19 -4.19
CA GLY A 27 7.09 -34.13 -3.67
C GLY A 27 7.57 -33.75 -2.28
N THR A 28 8.57 -34.50 -1.79
CA THR A 28 9.19 -34.23 -0.48
C THR A 28 10.40 -33.34 -0.67
N TRP A 29 10.36 -32.19 -0.06
CA TRP A 29 11.45 -31.21 -0.02
C TRP A 29 12.20 -31.31 1.30
N TYR A 30 13.51 -31.15 1.25
CA TYR A 30 14.41 -31.18 2.39
C TYR A 30 15.06 -29.83 2.56
N TRP A 31 15.23 -29.38 3.80
CA TRP A 31 15.87 -28.11 4.08
C TRP A 31 16.73 -28.16 5.34
N ARG A 32 17.72 -27.31 5.36
CA ARG A 32 18.56 -27.04 6.51
C ARG A 32 19.03 -25.61 6.52
N VAL A 33 19.43 -25.10 7.66
CA VAL A 33 19.95 -23.74 7.82
C VAL A 33 21.28 -23.77 8.53
N ARG A 34 22.07 -22.73 8.32
CA ARG A 34 23.25 -22.44 9.12
C ARG A 34 23.36 -20.96 9.36
N SER A 35 23.97 -20.56 10.47
CA SER A 35 24.32 -19.18 10.74
C SER A 35 25.66 -18.84 10.09
N VAL A 36 25.79 -17.59 9.68
CA VAL A 36 27.05 -16.99 9.23
C VAL A 36 27.36 -15.83 10.17
N SER A 37 28.55 -15.78 10.76
CA SER A 37 28.93 -14.67 11.65
C SER A 37 29.10 -13.36 10.86
N LYS A 38 29.19 -12.23 11.56
CA LYS A 38 29.44 -10.92 10.94
C LYS A 38 30.76 -10.88 10.14
N GLU A 39 31.72 -11.67 10.56
CA GLU A 39 33.02 -11.81 9.90
C GLU A 39 33.02 -12.84 8.74
N GLY A 40 31.83 -13.33 8.36
CA GLY A 40 31.65 -14.29 7.26
C GLY A 40 31.97 -15.75 7.61
N LYS A 41 32.20 -16.07 8.90
CA LYS A 41 32.49 -17.44 9.32
C LYS A 41 31.19 -18.26 9.34
N GLU A 42 31.18 -19.35 8.57
CA GLU A 42 30.08 -20.29 8.52
C GLU A 42 30.07 -21.24 9.73
N LEU A 43 28.90 -21.38 10.35
CA LEU A 43 28.70 -22.34 11.44
C LEU A 43 28.19 -23.68 10.88
N PRO A 44 28.19 -24.75 11.67
CA PRO A 44 27.65 -26.05 11.25
C PRO A 44 26.20 -25.95 10.79
N TRP A 45 25.84 -26.78 9.81
CA TRP A 45 24.44 -26.90 9.37
C TRP A 45 23.56 -27.47 10.49
N SER A 46 22.30 -27.04 10.55
CA SER A 46 21.28 -27.68 11.35
C SER A 46 21.08 -29.15 10.92
N LYS A 47 20.33 -29.90 11.71
CA LYS A 47 19.72 -31.15 11.20
C LYS A 47 18.89 -30.85 9.96
N THR A 48 18.71 -31.84 9.13
CA THR A 48 17.84 -31.77 7.96
C THR A 48 16.38 -31.92 8.40
N TYR A 49 15.53 -31.08 7.89
CA TYR A 49 14.07 -31.13 8.03
C TYR A 49 13.44 -31.42 6.68
N SER A 50 12.19 -31.85 6.67
CA SER A 50 11.42 -32.06 5.45
C SER A 50 10.00 -31.55 5.56
N PHE A 51 9.41 -31.29 4.40
CA PHE A 51 7.97 -31.07 4.22
C PHE A 51 7.54 -31.63 2.86
N THR A 52 6.25 -31.85 2.69
CA THR A 52 5.70 -32.37 1.44
C THR A 52 4.85 -31.33 0.77
N VAL A 53 5.08 -31.13 -0.53
CA VAL A 53 4.25 -30.34 -1.42
C VAL A 53 3.34 -31.30 -2.17
N THR A 54 2.04 -31.09 -2.10
CA THR A 54 1.01 -31.85 -2.83
C THR A 54 0.39 -30.99 -3.92
N ASP A 55 -0.27 -31.62 -4.90
CA ASP A 55 -0.84 -30.90 -6.05
C ASP A 55 -1.98 -29.93 -5.67
N ASP A 56 -2.59 -30.12 -4.51
CA ASP A 56 -3.69 -29.29 -4.00
C ASP A 56 -3.22 -28.10 -3.13
N ILE A 57 -1.92 -27.98 -2.86
CA ILE A 57 -1.39 -26.84 -2.09
C ILE A 57 -1.51 -25.56 -2.91
N PRO A 58 -2.18 -24.51 -2.39
CA PRO A 58 -2.23 -23.22 -3.04
C PRO A 58 -0.82 -22.66 -3.25
N GLN A 59 -0.54 -22.27 -4.50
CA GLN A 59 0.75 -21.69 -4.85
C GLN A 59 0.67 -20.18 -4.78
N PHE A 60 1.66 -19.56 -4.14
CA PHE A 60 1.81 -18.12 -4.10
C PHE A 60 3.15 -17.74 -4.73
N VAL A 61 3.09 -17.24 -5.96
CA VAL A 61 4.25 -16.69 -6.67
C VAL A 61 4.00 -15.23 -6.92
N THR A 62 4.88 -14.37 -6.44
CA THR A 62 4.81 -12.93 -6.74
C THR A 62 5.02 -12.76 -8.23
N PRO A 63 4.05 -12.20 -8.97
CA PRO A 63 4.21 -11.97 -10.39
C PRO A 63 5.32 -10.96 -10.66
N GLU A 64 5.97 -11.08 -11.82
CA GLU A 64 6.89 -10.07 -12.29
C GLU A 64 6.20 -8.69 -12.39
N ALA A 65 6.95 -7.63 -12.09
CA ALA A 65 6.39 -6.27 -12.02
C ALA A 65 5.65 -5.86 -13.32
N ASN A 66 6.19 -6.24 -14.48
CA ASN A 66 5.56 -5.97 -15.77
C ASN A 66 4.22 -6.71 -15.94
N VAL A 67 4.09 -7.93 -15.44
CA VAL A 67 2.82 -8.69 -15.46
C VAL A 67 1.79 -7.99 -14.58
N PHE A 68 2.20 -7.57 -13.39
CA PHE A 68 1.33 -6.81 -12.49
C PHE A 68 0.88 -5.50 -13.13
N LEU A 69 1.81 -4.69 -13.66
CA LEU A 69 1.52 -3.37 -14.26
C LEU A 69 0.60 -3.49 -15.48
N ASN A 70 0.78 -4.51 -16.31
CA ASN A 70 -0.06 -4.75 -17.49
C ASN A 70 -1.51 -5.14 -17.14
N ASN A 71 -1.76 -5.61 -15.92
CA ASN A 71 -3.10 -5.96 -15.44
C ASN A 71 -3.80 -4.80 -14.72
N ILE A 72 -3.15 -3.65 -14.52
CA ILE A 72 -3.79 -2.46 -13.95
C ILE A 72 -4.74 -1.85 -14.99
N PRO A 73 -6.02 -1.61 -14.64
CA PRO A 73 -6.95 -0.91 -15.53
C PRO A 73 -6.39 0.44 -15.97
N GLN A 74 -6.66 0.84 -17.22
CA GLN A 74 -6.20 2.14 -17.73
C GLN A 74 -7.16 3.28 -17.39
N ALA A 75 -8.43 2.98 -17.18
CA ALA A 75 -9.46 3.98 -16.83
C ALA A 75 -9.51 4.21 -15.32
N TYR A 76 -9.57 5.44 -14.91
CA TYR A 76 -9.74 5.84 -13.51
C TYR A 76 -11.19 5.74 -13.05
N PRO A 77 -11.43 5.40 -11.78
CA PRO A 77 -10.46 4.93 -10.81
C PRO A 77 -9.96 3.51 -11.14
N ARG A 78 -8.66 3.27 -11.00
CA ARG A 78 -8.04 1.97 -11.31
C ARG A 78 -8.14 0.98 -10.15
N ILE A 79 -8.27 1.48 -8.93
CA ILE A 79 -8.33 0.70 -7.70
C ILE A 79 -9.64 1.02 -7.00
N TYR A 80 -10.42 -0.03 -6.70
CA TYR A 80 -11.66 0.06 -5.95
C TYR A 80 -11.56 -0.71 -4.66
N CYS A 81 -12.22 -0.22 -3.61
CA CYS A 81 -12.45 -1.00 -2.39
C CYS A 81 -13.26 -2.28 -2.66
N PHE A 82 -13.98 -2.33 -3.76
CA PHE A 82 -14.85 -3.44 -4.18
C PHE A 82 -14.32 -4.04 -5.48
N LEU A 83 -13.30 -4.89 -5.34
CA LEU A 83 -12.76 -5.66 -6.45
C LEU A 83 -13.84 -6.57 -7.06
N ASN A 84 -13.72 -6.85 -8.34
CA ASN A 84 -14.56 -7.72 -9.16
C ASN A 84 -15.78 -7.05 -9.81
N GLY A 85 -15.71 -5.76 -10.10
CA GLY A 85 -16.66 -5.12 -11.03
C GLY A 85 -18.10 -4.98 -10.51
N ASN A 86 -18.33 -5.17 -9.20
CA ASN A 86 -19.67 -5.22 -8.65
C ASN A 86 -20.03 -4.00 -7.81
N LEU A 87 -19.50 -2.82 -8.20
CA LEU A 87 -19.80 -1.56 -7.53
C LEU A 87 -21.30 -1.27 -7.49
N GLU A 88 -22.05 -1.58 -8.57
CA GLU A 88 -23.50 -1.43 -8.59
C GLU A 88 -24.22 -2.34 -7.58
N LYS A 89 -23.77 -3.57 -7.44
CA LYS A 89 -24.28 -4.49 -6.42
C LYS A 89 -23.92 -3.99 -5.01
N ALA A 90 -22.72 -3.47 -4.82
CA ALA A 90 -22.30 -2.87 -3.55
C ALA A 90 -23.17 -1.65 -3.21
N ARG A 91 -23.43 -0.75 -4.16
CA ARG A 91 -24.32 0.42 -4.00
C ARG A 91 -25.73 0.05 -3.61
N LYS A 92 -26.27 -1.03 -4.18
CA LYS A 92 -27.61 -1.53 -3.81
C LYS A 92 -27.61 -2.11 -2.41
N LYS A 93 -26.58 -2.90 -2.06
CA LYS A 93 -26.47 -3.59 -0.78
C LYS A 93 -26.17 -2.63 0.39
N VAL A 94 -25.31 -1.63 0.17
CA VAL A 94 -24.90 -0.71 1.24
C VAL A 94 -26.06 0.09 1.81
N ARG A 95 -27.02 0.46 0.98
CA ARG A 95 -28.24 1.21 1.39
C ARG A 95 -29.11 0.44 2.38
N SER A 96 -29.03 -0.89 2.42
CA SER A 96 -29.74 -1.72 3.39
C SER A 96 -28.92 -2.04 4.65
N ASN A 97 -27.68 -1.54 4.74
CA ASN A 97 -26.85 -1.71 5.92
C ASN A 97 -27.25 -0.68 6.99
N PRO A 98 -27.52 -1.08 8.25
CA PRO A 98 -27.84 -0.16 9.34
C PRO A 98 -26.78 0.93 9.56
N GLU A 99 -25.51 0.62 9.32
CA GLU A 99 -24.39 1.58 9.46
C GLU A 99 -24.29 2.60 8.31
N PHE A 100 -25.10 2.46 7.27
CA PHE A 100 -25.05 3.36 6.11
C PHE A 100 -25.33 4.82 6.48
N GLU A 101 -26.33 5.05 7.33
CA GLU A 101 -26.66 6.41 7.79
C GLU A 101 -25.53 7.03 8.63
N ASN A 102 -24.85 6.24 9.46
CA ASN A 102 -23.69 6.71 10.23
C ASN A 102 -22.56 7.13 9.28
N MET A 103 -22.22 6.30 8.30
CA MET A 103 -21.22 6.61 7.28
C MET A 103 -21.56 7.91 6.52
N ILE A 104 -22.82 8.09 6.14
CA ILE A 104 -23.25 9.30 5.43
C ILE A 104 -23.19 10.52 6.34
N ASN A 105 -23.52 10.40 7.63
CA ASN A 105 -23.41 11.49 8.58
C ASN A 105 -21.96 11.91 8.80
N ASP A 106 -21.03 10.96 8.92
CA ASP A 106 -19.59 11.25 9.03
C ASP A 106 -19.06 11.94 7.76
N SER A 107 -19.53 11.51 6.59
CA SER A 107 -19.20 12.15 5.32
C SER A 107 -19.75 13.58 5.22
N ARG A 108 -20.97 13.83 5.71
CA ARG A 108 -21.56 15.18 5.79
C ARG A 108 -20.77 16.07 6.76
N ASN A 109 -20.36 15.53 7.90
CA ASN A 109 -19.50 16.25 8.85
C ASN A 109 -18.17 16.65 8.20
N ALA A 110 -17.57 15.75 7.40
CA ALA A 110 -16.33 16.02 6.67
C ALA A 110 -16.48 17.15 5.63
N LEU A 111 -17.68 17.37 5.05
CA LEU A 111 -17.92 18.50 4.16
C LEU A 111 -17.76 19.85 4.88
N GLY A 112 -18.01 19.91 6.19
CA GLY A 112 -17.89 21.13 7.00
C GLY A 112 -16.45 21.51 7.35
N SER A 113 -15.47 20.64 7.14
CA SER A 113 -14.06 20.97 7.43
C SER A 113 -13.53 22.03 6.47
N ASN A 114 -12.56 22.84 6.93
CA ASN A 114 -11.95 23.87 6.09
C ASN A 114 -10.47 24.03 6.42
N TYR A 115 -9.61 23.81 5.45
CA TYR A 115 -8.16 23.92 5.55
C TYR A 115 -7.58 25.03 4.65
N THR A 116 -8.41 25.82 3.94
CA THR A 116 -7.94 26.79 2.95
C THR A 116 -7.09 27.91 3.54
N ASN A 117 -7.29 28.23 4.81
CA ASN A 117 -6.53 29.24 5.52
C ASN A 117 -5.49 28.64 6.49
N ASP A 118 -5.32 27.32 6.48
CA ASP A 118 -4.30 26.68 7.32
C ASP A 118 -2.92 26.83 6.66
N THR A 119 -2.00 27.47 7.36
CA THR A 119 -0.62 27.63 6.91
C THR A 119 0.23 26.38 7.10
N LYS A 120 -0.29 25.36 7.79
CA LYS A 120 0.39 24.10 8.10
C LYS A 120 -0.53 22.89 7.91
N PRO A 121 -1.16 22.72 6.74
CA PRO A 121 -2.18 21.70 6.52
C PRO A 121 -1.64 20.28 6.71
N TYR A 122 -0.36 20.02 6.49
CA TYR A 122 0.27 18.72 6.77
C TYR A 122 0.11 18.27 8.22
N ARG A 123 -0.02 19.19 9.18
CA ARG A 123 -0.26 18.83 10.59
C ARG A 123 -1.66 18.34 10.86
N GLN A 124 -2.57 18.49 9.90
CA GLN A 124 -3.94 17.99 9.96
C GLN A 124 -4.09 16.65 9.22
N ILE A 125 -2.99 16.01 8.79
CA ILE A 125 -3.04 14.88 7.86
C ILE A 125 -3.85 13.69 8.40
N THR A 126 -3.74 13.38 9.68
CA THR A 126 -4.54 12.31 10.33
C THR A 126 -6.04 12.58 10.19
N ARG A 127 -6.45 13.82 10.44
CA ARG A 127 -7.84 14.22 10.26
C ARG A 127 -8.24 14.22 8.79
N MET A 128 -7.41 14.75 7.91
CA MET A 128 -7.67 14.75 6.46
C MET A 128 -7.79 13.33 5.90
N ALA A 129 -6.98 12.38 6.39
CA ALA A 129 -7.07 10.99 5.97
C ALA A 129 -8.39 10.32 6.38
N ALA A 130 -8.82 10.52 7.62
CA ALA A 130 -10.11 10.02 8.09
C ALA A 130 -11.29 10.65 7.32
N GLU A 131 -11.23 11.96 7.06
CA GLU A 131 -12.22 12.65 6.24
C GLU A 131 -12.19 12.16 4.78
N CYS A 132 -11.00 11.93 4.21
CA CYS A 132 -10.84 11.39 2.86
C CYS A 132 -11.49 10.01 2.73
N ASP A 133 -11.32 9.14 3.70
CA ASP A 133 -11.94 7.80 3.71
C ASP A 133 -13.47 7.89 3.67
N ASN A 134 -14.05 8.73 4.55
CA ASN A 134 -15.51 8.95 4.59
C ASN A 134 -16.03 9.59 3.29
N LEU A 135 -15.37 10.62 2.79
CA LEU A 135 -15.76 11.34 1.56
C LEU A 135 -15.65 10.42 0.34
N ASN A 136 -14.57 9.65 0.25
CA ASN A 136 -14.33 8.71 -0.85
C ASN A 136 -15.39 7.60 -0.87
N THR A 137 -15.70 7.02 0.29
CA THR A 137 -16.75 6.00 0.41
C THR A 137 -18.10 6.57 0.01
N ALA A 138 -18.46 7.77 0.49
CA ALA A 138 -19.70 8.43 0.11
C ALA A 138 -19.75 8.75 -1.40
N TYR A 139 -18.67 9.24 -1.97
CA TYR A 139 -18.58 9.49 -3.41
C TYR A 139 -18.78 8.23 -4.23
N GLN A 140 -18.08 7.15 -3.90
CA GLN A 140 -18.21 5.87 -4.59
C GLN A 140 -19.63 5.28 -4.48
N MET A 141 -20.26 5.43 -3.31
CA MET A 141 -21.60 4.86 -3.07
C MET A 141 -22.74 5.71 -3.60
N LEU A 142 -22.65 7.03 -3.49
CA LEU A 142 -23.72 7.97 -3.82
C LEU A 142 -23.55 8.66 -5.18
N GLN A 143 -22.32 8.73 -5.69
CA GLN A 143 -21.95 9.44 -6.92
C GLN A 143 -22.32 10.95 -6.88
N LEU A 144 -22.23 11.58 -5.72
CA LEU A 144 -22.48 13.01 -5.54
C LEU A 144 -21.14 13.77 -5.56
N ASP A 145 -21.03 14.67 -6.54
CA ASP A 145 -19.81 15.45 -6.80
C ASP A 145 -19.29 16.25 -5.61
N VAL A 146 -20.19 16.68 -4.73
CA VAL A 146 -19.82 17.46 -3.53
C VAL A 146 -18.75 16.76 -2.65
N TYR A 147 -18.77 15.43 -2.59
CA TYR A 147 -17.77 14.66 -1.85
C TYR A 147 -16.42 14.63 -2.56
N ALA A 148 -16.44 14.45 -3.88
CA ALA A 148 -15.21 14.51 -4.69
C ALA A 148 -14.59 15.92 -4.68
N ASP A 149 -15.41 16.96 -4.82
CA ASP A 149 -14.97 18.37 -4.78
C ASP A 149 -14.30 18.69 -3.45
N LYS A 150 -14.82 18.13 -2.36
CA LYS A 150 -14.25 18.31 -1.03
C LYS A 150 -12.90 17.61 -0.88
N MET A 151 -12.75 16.38 -1.36
CA MET A 151 -11.45 15.69 -1.39
C MET A 151 -10.42 16.49 -2.18
N VAL A 152 -10.79 16.97 -3.37
CA VAL A 152 -9.93 17.81 -4.22
C VAL A 152 -9.53 19.09 -3.49
N GLN A 153 -10.47 19.78 -2.83
CA GLN A 153 -10.19 20.98 -2.05
C GLN A 153 -9.16 20.70 -0.93
N ASN A 154 -9.35 19.62 -0.18
CA ASN A 154 -8.43 19.23 0.89
C ASN A 154 -7.01 18.95 0.37
N VAL A 155 -6.90 18.19 -0.73
CA VAL A 155 -5.61 17.93 -1.37
C VAL A 155 -4.95 19.20 -1.90
N ARG A 156 -5.71 20.11 -2.51
CA ARG A 156 -5.16 21.41 -2.96
C ARG A 156 -4.55 22.23 -1.83
N CYS A 157 -5.10 22.14 -0.62
CA CYS A 157 -4.47 22.78 0.55
C CYS A 157 -3.09 22.20 0.88
N LEU A 158 -2.91 20.88 0.69
CA LEU A 158 -1.59 20.25 0.83
C LEU A 158 -0.63 20.66 -0.29
N LEU A 159 -1.11 20.73 -1.53
CA LEU A 159 -0.30 21.10 -2.69
C LEU A 159 0.11 22.59 -2.71
N ALA A 160 -0.60 23.44 -1.97
CA ALA A 160 -0.34 24.88 -1.90
C ALA A 160 0.88 25.24 -1.03
N VAL A 161 1.43 24.30 -0.25
CA VAL A 161 2.55 24.53 0.67
C VAL A 161 3.61 23.44 0.50
N GLU A 162 4.84 23.75 0.92
CA GLU A 162 5.90 22.76 0.94
C GLU A 162 5.61 21.62 1.93
N PRO A 163 5.94 20.37 1.57
CA PRO A 163 5.77 19.22 2.45
C PRO A 163 6.50 19.37 3.79
N ASP A 164 5.80 19.20 4.91
CA ASP A 164 6.39 19.29 6.25
C ASP A 164 7.19 18.01 6.57
N LYS A 165 8.53 18.13 6.52
CA LYS A 165 9.44 17.01 6.78
C LYS A 165 9.22 16.34 8.15
N LYS A 166 8.75 17.07 9.16
CA LYS A 166 8.47 16.49 10.48
C LYS A 166 7.25 15.57 10.44
N VAL A 167 6.27 15.95 9.64
CA VAL A 167 5.07 15.11 9.42
C VAL A 167 5.47 13.88 8.62
N ILE A 168 6.19 14.04 7.52
CA ILE A 168 6.62 12.96 6.64
C ILE A 168 7.56 11.95 7.34
N ASN A 169 8.39 12.40 8.27
CA ASN A 169 9.28 11.51 9.04
C ASN A 169 8.57 10.67 10.10
N ASN A 170 7.29 10.89 10.34
CA ASN A 170 6.45 10.03 11.17
C ASN A 170 5.76 8.99 10.29
N ASP A 171 5.97 7.72 10.56
CA ASP A 171 5.53 6.58 9.74
C ASP A 171 4.01 6.58 9.54
N PHE A 172 3.23 6.86 10.58
CA PHE A 172 1.77 6.92 10.51
C PHE A 172 1.31 8.08 9.63
N ASN A 173 1.83 9.28 9.88
CA ASN A 173 1.47 10.47 9.10
C ASN A 173 1.86 10.34 7.63
N ALA A 174 2.99 9.71 7.34
CA ALA A 174 3.42 9.44 5.97
C ALA A 174 2.45 8.47 5.26
N GLY A 175 2.02 7.42 5.96
CA GLY A 175 1.01 6.49 5.44
C GLY A 175 -0.33 7.20 5.17
N GLU A 176 -0.80 8.04 6.09
CA GLU A 176 -2.02 8.83 5.95
C GLU A 176 -1.92 9.84 4.79
N LEU A 177 -0.75 10.45 4.59
CA LEU A 177 -0.50 11.36 3.47
C LEU A 177 -0.58 10.63 2.13
N ILE A 178 0.13 9.49 2.00
CA ILE A 178 0.09 8.68 0.78
C ILE A 178 -1.34 8.22 0.51
N TYR A 179 -2.04 7.72 1.53
CA TYR A 179 -3.44 7.29 1.41
C TYR A 179 -4.33 8.42 0.91
N THR A 180 -4.27 9.60 1.52
CA THR A 180 -5.09 10.76 1.14
C THR A 180 -4.82 11.18 -0.30
N LEU A 181 -3.54 11.30 -0.68
CA LEU A 181 -3.16 11.69 -2.04
C LEU A 181 -3.56 10.63 -3.07
N ALA A 182 -3.22 9.36 -2.84
CA ALA A 182 -3.50 8.29 -3.78
C ALA A 182 -5.00 8.03 -3.96
N CYS A 183 -5.76 8.02 -2.85
CA CYS A 183 -7.20 7.81 -2.88
C CYS A 183 -7.91 8.92 -3.66
N THR A 184 -7.53 10.18 -3.41
CA THR A 184 -8.10 11.33 -4.12
C THR A 184 -7.65 11.36 -5.57
N TYR A 185 -6.39 11.02 -5.86
CA TYR A 185 -5.86 10.91 -7.22
C TYR A 185 -6.65 9.90 -8.05
N GLU A 186 -6.89 8.71 -7.51
CA GLU A 186 -7.61 7.64 -8.22
C GLU A 186 -9.08 7.98 -8.48
N ASN A 187 -9.76 8.57 -7.51
CA ASN A 187 -11.19 8.82 -7.60
C ASN A 187 -11.56 10.17 -8.21
N CYS A 188 -10.62 11.10 -8.26
CA CYS A 188 -10.85 12.47 -8.75
C CYS A 188 -9.83 12.87 -9.84
N TYR A 189 -9.28 11.91 -10.59
CA TYR A 189 -8.20 12.13 -11.57
C TYR A 189 -8.48 13.30 -12.51
N ASP A 190 -9.67 13.32 -13.12
CA ASP A 190 -10.06 14.33 -14.11
C ASP A 190 -10.33 15.72 -13.52
N ARG A 191 -10.38 15.84 -12.19
CA ARG A 191 -10.59 17.12 -11.47
C ARG A 191 -9.29 17.86 -11.20
N PHE A 192 -8.14 17.22 -11.43
CA PHE A 192 -6.80 17.80 -11.27
C PHE A 192 -6.19 18.18 -12.60
N THR A 193 -5.47 19.30 -12.61
CA THR A 193 -4.62 19.68 -13.73
C THR A 193 -3.44 18.70 -13.87
N PRO A 194 -2.81 18.59 -15.06
CA PRO A 194 -1.60 17.78 -15.21
C PRO A 194 -0.47 18.17 -14.26
N GLN A 195 -0.37 19.46 -13.91
CA GLN A 195 0.63 19.95 -12.95
C GLN A 195 0.35 19.49 -11.53
N GLU A 196 -0.91 19.58 -11.06
CA GLU A 196 -1.31 19.09 -9.74
C GLU A 196 -1.10 17.58 -9.64
N ARG A 197 -1.44 16.82 -10.68
CA ARG A 197 -1.19 15.37 -10.73
C ARG A 197 0.29 15.05 -10.59
N LYS A 198 1.14 15.70 -11.36
CA LYS A 198 2.60 15.52 -11.29
C LYS A 198 3.16 15.88 -9.91
N GLN A 199 2.61 16.90 -9.25
CA GLN A 199 3.01 17.29 -7.90
C GLN A 199 2.61 16.23 -6.88
N MET A 200 1.40 15.68 -6.97
CA MET A 200 0.95 14.56 -6.12
C MET A 200 1.83 13.33 -6.30
N GLU A 201 2.11 12.94 -7.54
CA GLU A 201 3.00 11.83 -7.88
C GLU A 201 4.40 12.03 -7.29
N GLY A 202 4.95 13.25 -7.39
CA GLY A 202 6.24 13.61 -6.80
C GLY A 202 6.26 13.41 -5.30
N ILE A 203 5.27 13.93 -4.57
CA ILE A 203 5.17 13.78 -3.11
C ILE A 203 5.05 12.29 -2.73
N ILE A 204 4.20 11.53 -3.41
CA ILE A 204 4.03 10.10 -3.15
C ILE A 204 5.35 9.36 -3.37
N MET A 205 6.03 9.61 -4.48
CA MET A 205 7.30 8.94 -4.79
C MET A 205 8.43 9.30 -3.83
N ASP A 206 8.51 10.56 -3.39
CA ASP A 206 9.50 11.03 -2.42
C ASP A 206 9.30 10.34 -1.07
N VAL A 207 8.05 10.25 -0.60
CA VAL A 207 7.71 9.56 0.66
C VAL A 207 7.98 8.07 0.56
N LEU A 208 7.54 7.40 -0.51
CA LEU A 208 7.79 5.98 -0.74
C LEU A 208 9.30 5.68 -0.81
N SER A 209 10.07 6.50 -1.51
CA SER A 209 11.52 6.35 -1.64
C SER A 209 12.24 6.52 -0.30
N LEU A 210 11.81 7.51 0.51
CA LEU A 210 12.32 7.71 1.86
C LEU A 210 12.12 6.48 2.74
N TYR A 211 10.90 5.91 2.72
CA TYR A 211 10.55 4.76 3.56
C TYR A 211 11.14 3.46 3.04
N TYR A 212 11.22 3.28 1.72
CA TYR A 212 11.94 2.15 1.14
C TYR A 212 13.41 2.14 1.59
N LYS A 213 14.09 3.28 1.49
CA LYS A 213 15.47 3.41 1.96
C LYS A 213 15.59 3.13 3.46
N LYS A 214 14.76 3.79 4.28
CA LYS A 214 14.81 3.71 5.75
C LYS A 214 14.47 2.32 6.29
N HIS A 215 13.49 1.63 5.70
CA HIS A 215 12.95 0.38 6.25
C HIS A 215 13.41 -0.85 5.50
N MET A 216 13.69 -0.76 4.22
CA MET A 216 14.10 -1.91 3.42
C MET A 216 15.61 -2.01 3.24
N ILE A 217 16.32 -0.89 3.18
CA ILE A 217 17.77 -0.88 2.99
C ILE A 217 18.48 -0.68 4.33
N GLU A 218 18.26 0.44 5.00
CA GLU A 218 19.02 0.79 6.23
C GLU A 218 18.71 -0.14 7.41
N LYS A 219 17.45 -0.60 7.57
CA LYS A 219 17.12 -1.55 8.64
C LYS A 219 17.61 -2.97 8.33
N GLU A 220 17.69 -3.35 7.07
CA GLU A 220 18.32 -4.61 6.70
C GLU A 220 19.80 -4.65 7.11
N GLU A 221 20.49 -3.51 7.07
CA GLU A 221 21.89 -3.37 7.47
C GLU A 221 22.09 -3.24 9.00
N THR A 222 21.07 -2.77 9.75
CA THR A 222 21.21 -2.44 11.17
C THR A 222 20.62 -3.45 12.16
N HIS A 223 19.81 -4.40 11.70
CA HIS A 223 19.23 -5.46 12.53
C HIS A 223 20.00 -6.78 12.46
N ILE A 224 21.33 -6.66 12.46
CA ILE A 224 22.25 -7.79 12.63
C ILE A 224 22.69 -7.87 14.09
#